data_852844f1b20c789cf6ccba9b2c0af773
#
_entry.id   852844f1b20c789cf6ccba9b2c0af773
#
_cell.length_a   1.000
_cell.length_b   1.000
_cell.length_c   1.000
_cell.angle_alpha   90.00
_cell.angle_beta   90.00
_cell.angle_gamma   90.00
#
_symmetry.space_group_name_H-M   'P 1'
#
loop_
_entity.id
_entity.type
_entity.pdbx_description
1 polymer ?
#
loop_
_entity_poly.entity_id
_entity_poly.type
_entity_poly.pdbx_seq_one_letter_code
_entity_poly.pdbx_strand_id
1 'polypeptide(L)'
;MFIEHQRIRFTPVPGGSTGVAQRLTLDDGSDVFAKLTEDGPEGISTAEANGLHWLAEAKAPVPTVWCHTESLLVTDWLEPGEPTPDRASELGRSLASMHRSGATRLGAPWPGFIGVLPLDNRGLDDTSATLEAPGSADVLHLESSRHQSEPDSAHGTPVVPTVDWPQWFVLRRLEPFLKLSHDNGALDDGDTALVSTTLARVPGRAGPPEPIARLHGDLWPGNLHWSTDRCWLIDPAAHGGHRETDLATLALWGGAPFLDRVLAGYQEVWPLADGWHDRIRLHQLHLLLVHTARFGRRYRDEVLEAAAGV
;
A
#
# COMPACT_ATOMS: atom_id res chain seq x y z
N MET A 1 2.36 -45.27 -9.42
CA MET A 1 2.71 -43.85 -9.41
C MET A 1 3.15 -43.52 -8.01
N PHE A 2 4.44 -43.52 -7.73
CA PHE A 2 4.98 -43.21 -6.41
C PHE A 2 4.92 -41.67 -6.25
N ILE A 3 4.15 -41.19 -5.29
CA ILE A 3 4.24 -39.80 -4.84
C ILE A 3 5.54 -39.72 -4.03
N GLU A 4 6.59 -39.18 -4.61
CA GLU A 4 7.78 -38.80 -3.85
C GLU A 4 7.34 -37.72 -2.88
N HIS A 5 7.47 -37.96 -1.59
CA HIS A 5 7.21 -36.99 -0.56
C HIS A 5 8.35 -35.95 -0.61
N GLN A 6 8.08 -34.78 -1.15
CA GLN A 6 8.99 -33.65 -1.08
C GLN A 6 9.24 -33.33 0.41
N ARG A 7 10.50 -33.36 0.82
CA ARG A 7 10.92 -32.99 2.19
C ARG A 7 11.12 -31.48 2.24
N ILE A 8 10.07 -30.74 2.60
CA ILE A 8 10.15 -29.30 2.83
C ILE A 8 10.61 -29.06 4.26
N ARG A 9 11.64 -28.24 4.45
CA ARG A 9 12.08 -27.78 5.77
C ARG A 9 11.44 -26.43 6.05
N PHE A 10 10.83 -26.31 7.23
CA PHE A 10 10.19 -25.09 7.69
C PHE A 10 11.11 -24.38 8.69
N THR A 11 11.40 -23.12 8.46
CA THR A 11 12.10 -22.26 9.41
C THR A 11 11.26 -21.02 9.67
N PRO A 12 10.77 -20.81 10.92
CA PRO A 12 10.01 -19.60 11.24
C PRO A 12 10.83 -18.34 10.99
N VAL A 13 10.19 -17.32 10.42
CA VAL A 13 10.79 -16.00 10.20
C VAL A 13 10.18 -15.04 11.23
N PRO A 14 11.00 -14.38 12.08
CA PRO A 14 10.49 -13.39 13.02
C PRO A 14 10.04 -12.14 12.29
N GLY A 15 8.93 -11.55 12.74
CA GLY A 15 8.31 -10.37 12.13
C GLY A 15 7.06 -10.71 11.36
N GLY A 16 6.31 -9.68 10.97
CA GLY A 16 5.01 -9.83 10.34
C GLY A 16 3.86 -9.82 11.34
N SER A 17 2.91 -8.90 11.12
CA SER A 17 1.77 -8.71 12.02
C SER A 17 0.49 -9.36 11.48
N THR A 18 0.56 -10.04 10.34
CA THR A 18 -0.61 -10.52 9.57
C THR A 18 -0.68 -12.02 9.32
N GLY A 19 0.30 -12.81 9.79
CA GLY A 19 0.30 -14.25 9.58
C GLY A 19 1.58 -14.93 10.05
N VAL A 20 1.66 -16.24 9.82
CA VAL A 20 2.86 -17.05 10.11
C VAL A 20 3.77 -17.00 8.89
N ALA A 21 4.95 -16.39 9.06
CA ALA A 21 5.98 -16.31 8.03
C ALA A 21 7.01 -17.43 8.20
N GLN A 22 7.39 -18.08 7.10
CA GLN A 22 8.32 -19.21 7.10
C GLN A 22 9.25 -19.15 5.88
N ARG A 23 10.51 -19.53 6.08
CA ARG A 23 11.41 -19.93 5.01
C ARG A 23 11.19 -21.42 4.74
N LEU A 24 10.90 -21.77 3.51
CA LEU A 24 10.77 -23.15 3.07
C LEU A 24 11.96 -23.47 2.17
N THR A 25 12.73 -24.50 2.55
CA THR A 25 13.79 -25.05 1.69
C THR A 25 13.22 -26.22 0.89
N LEU A 26 13.22 -26.12 -0.42
CA LEU A 26 12.71 -27.12 -1.36
C LEU A 26 13.75 -28.27 -1.56
N ASP A 27 13.31 -29.33 -2.25
CA ASP A 27 14.16 -30.52 -2.45
C ASP A 27 15.41 -30.25 -3.30
N ASP A 28 15.36 -29.26 -4.18
CA ASP A 28 16.50 -28.82 -5.00
C ASP A 28 17.47 -27.90 -4.24
N GLY A 29 17.16 -27.61 -2.97
CA GLY A 29 17.95 -26.73 -2.11
C GLY A 29 17.64 -25.26 -2.27
N SER A 30 16.70 -24.86 -3.13
CA SER A 30 16.23 -23.48 -3.24
C SER A 30 15.35 -23.11 -2.05
N ASP A 31 15.32 -21.82 -1.73
CA ASP A 31 14.51 -21.28 -0.66
C ASP A 31 13.41 -20.38 -1.20
N VAL A 32 12.24 -20.47 -0.59
CA VAL A 32 11.11 -19.57 -0.84
C VAL A 32 10.58 -19.04 0.51
N PHE A 33 9.96 -17.88 0.44
CA PHE A 33 9.21 -17.31 1.56
C PHE A 33 7.74 -17.75 1.46
N ALA A 34 7.15 -18.21 2.56
CA ALA A 34 5.75 -18.55 2.65
C ALA A 34 5.10 -17.80 3.81
N LYS A 35 3.98 -17.14 3.52
CA LYS A 35 3.16 -16.40 4.49
C LYS A 35 1.78 -17.03 4.53
N LEU A 36 1.41 -17.56 5.70
CA LEU A 36 0.12 -18.20 5.94
C LEU A 36 -0.73 -17.31 6.86
N THR A 37 -1.93 -16.97 6.41
CA THR A 37 -2.87 -16.06 7.10
C THR A 37 -4.20 -16.80 7.35
N GLU A 38 -4.17 -17.86 8.18
CA GLU A 38 -5.34 -18.74 8.43
C GLU A 38 -6.52 -17.99 9.09
N ASP A 39 -6.22 -17.08 10.02
CA ASP A 39 -7.22 -16.30 10.78
C ASP A 39 -7.45 -14.89 10.17
N GLY A 40 -6.97 -14.64 8.96
CA GLY A 40 -7.10 -13.36 8.27
C GLY A 40 -8.41 -13.25 7.48
N PRO A 41 -8.74 -12.04 7.02
CA PRO A 41 -9.86 -11.85 6.09
C PRO A 41 -9.68 -12.67 4.81
N GLU A 42 -10.79 -13.19 4.30
CA GLU A 42 -10.82 -13.90 3.01
C GLU A 42 -10.26 -13.02 1.89
N GLY A 43 -9.40 -13.60 1.06
CA GLY A 43 -8.80 -12.91 -0.09
C GLY A 43 -7.60 -12.00 0.23
N ILE A 44 -7.14 -11.92 1.48
CA ILE A 44 -6.00 -11.06 1.85
C ILE A 44 -4.73 -11.44 1.09
N SER A 45 -4.41 -12.73 0.99
CA SER A 45 -3.23 -13.21 0.25
C SER A 45 -3.38 -12.99 -1.26
N THR A 46 -4.60 -13.10 -1.80
CA THR A 46 -4.89 -12.79 -3.20
C THR A 46 -4.71 -11.29 -3.49
N ALA A 47 -5.16 -10.41 -2.59
CA ALA A 47 -4.99 -8.97 -2.73
C ALA A 47 -3.50 -8.57 -2.72
N GLU A 48 -2.72 -9.16 -1.81
CA GLU A 48 -1.27 -8.93 -1.74
C GLU A 48 -0.56 -9.45 -3.01
N ALA A 49 -0.90 -10.65 -3.49
CA ALA A 49 -0.37 -11.19 -4.74
C ALA A 49 -0.70 -10.30 -5.94
N ASN A 50 -1.94 -9.82 -6.06
CA ASN A 50 -2.34 -8.86 -7.11
C ASN A 50 -1.52 -7.57 -7.03
N GLY A 51 -1.30 -7.05 -5.82
CA GLY A 51 -0.46 -5.89 -5.58
C GLY A 51 0.98 -6.10 -6.02
N LEU A 52 1.60 -7.22 -5.63
CA LEU A 52 2.97 -7.57 -6.05
C LEU A 52 3.10 -7.71 -7.57
N HIS A 53 2.17 -8.43 -8.22
CA HIS A 53 2.15 -8.55 -9.67
C HIS A 53 2.05 -7.19 -10.35
N TRP A 54 1.11 -6.34 -9.89
CA TRP A 54 0.91 -5.02 -10.47
C TRP A 54 2.13 -4.11 -10.29
N LEU A 55 2.80 -4.15 -9.14
CA LEU A 55 4.03 -3.41 -8.91
C LEU A 55 5.19 -3.96 -9.77
N ALA A 56 5.27 -5.28 -9.97
CA ALA A 56 6.27 -5.91 -10.82
C ALA A 56 6.14 -5.49 -12.30
N GLU A 57 4.93 -5.26 -12.82
CA GLU A 57 4.71 -4.70 -14.17
C GLU A 57 5.41 -3.34 -14.35
N ALA A 58 5.49 -2.54 -13.29
CA ALA A 58 6.23 -1.27 -13.27
C ALA A 58 7.73 -1.45 -13.01
N LYS A 59 8.23 -2.69 -12.97
CA LYS A 59 9.61 -3.03 -12.63
C LYS A 59 10.03 -2.55 -11.23
N ALA A 60 9.08 -2.43 -10.32
CA ALA A 60 9.37 -2.19 -8.92
C ALA A 60 10.19 -3.34 -8.33
N PRO A 61 11.07 -3.09 -7.36
CA PRO A 61 11.85 -4.13 -6.70
C PRO A 61 10.98 -4.90 -5.69
N VAL A 62 10.07 -5.73 -6.16
CA VAL A 62 9.20 -6.60 -5.37
C VAL A 62 9.54 -8.06 -5.60
N PRO A 63 9.36 -8.95 -4.60
CA PRO A 63 9.60 -10.38 -4.79
C PRO A 63 8.63 -10.97 -5.82
N THR A 64 9.09 -12.00 -6.54
CA THR A 64 8.25 -12.76 -7.47
C THR A 64 7.24 -13.61 -6.69
N VAL A 65 5.98 -13.55 -7.08
CA VAL A 65 4.95 -14.45 -6.55
C VAL A 65 5.01 -15.79 -7.29
N TRP A 66 5.28 -16.86 -6.55
CA TRP A 66 5.34 -18.22 -7.10
C TRP A 66 3.95 -18.85 -7.16
N CYS A 67 3.21 -18.71 -6.07
CA CYS A 67 1.81 -19.10 -6.01
C CYS A 67 1.10 -18.43 -4.83
N HIS A 68 -0.21 -18.41 -4.89
CA HIS A 68 -1.04 -17.97 -3.78
C HIS A 68 -2.37 -18.74 -3.74
N THR A 69 -2.98 -18.78 -2.57
CA THR A 69 -4.37 -19.19 -2.31
C THR A 69 -5.03 -18.07 -1.51
N GLU A 70 -6.24 -18.27 -1.03
CA GLU A 70 -6.93 -17.29 -0.17
C GLU A 70 -6.16 -16.97 1.13
N SER A 71 -5.44 -17.95 1.68
CA SER A 71 -4.71 -17.84 2.95
C SER A 71 -3.20 -18.01 2.85
N LEU A 72 -2.66 -18.42 1.71
CA LEU A 72 -1.22 -18.67 1.51
C LEU A 72 -0.67 -17.78 0.40
N LEU A 73 0.48 -17.17 0.65
CA LEU A 73 1.30 -16.50 -0.35
C LEU A 73 2.72 -17.08 -0.32
N VAL A 74 3.25 -17.45 -1.49
CA VAL A 74 4.63 -17.94 -1.65
C VAL A 74 5.35 -17.02 -2.62
N THR A 75 6.51 -16.51 -2.18
CA THR A 75 7.36 -15.60 -2.97
C THR A 75 8.83 -16.03 -2.93
N ASP A 76 9.67 -15.31 -3.67
CA ASP A 76 11.11 -15.44 -3.53
C ASP A 76 11.55 -15.29 -2.08
N TRP A 77 12.54 -16.10 -1.68
CA TRP A 77 13.29 -15.82 -0.45
C TRP A 77 14.30 -14.70 -0.73
N LEU A 78 14.27 -13.67 0.09
CA LEU A 78 15.16 -12.52 -0.01
C LEU A 78 16.22 -12.64 1.09
N GLU A 79 17.49 -12.86 0.72
CA GLU A 79 18.57 -12.91 1.70
C GLU A 79 18.79 -11.53 2.35
N PRO A 80 18.73 -11.44 3.69
CA PRO A 80 18.92 -10.18 4.37
C PRO A 80 20.31 -9.57 4.14
N GLY A 81 20.37 -8.25 4.09
CA GLY A 81 21.61 -7.48 3.98
C GLY A 81 21.48 -6.13 4.68
N GLU A 82 22.60 -5.41 4.77
CA GLU A 82 22.63 -4.11 5.42
C GLU A 82 22.27 -2.98 4.45
N PRO A 83 21.55 -1.94 4.88
CA PRO A 83 21.32 -0.75 4.08
C PRO A 83 22.63 -0.02 3.78
N THR A 84 22.73 0.53 2.57
CA THR A 84 23.86 1.40 2.18
C THR A 84 23.34 2.65 1.49
N PRO A 85 24.12 3.77 1.51
CA PRO A 85 23.73 5.01 0.83
C PRO A 85 23.45 4.83 -0.67
N ASP A 86 24.21 3.99 -1.36
CA ASP A 86 24.05 3.74 -2.80
C ASP A 86 22.75 2.99 -3.08
N ARG A 87 22.45 1.93 -2.29
CA ARG A 87 21.17 1.20 -2.42
C ARG A 87 19.97 2.07 -2.05
N ALA A 88 20.13 2.98 -1.09
CA ALA A 88 19.08 3.95 -0.75
C ALA A 88 18.82 4.91 -1.91
N SER A 89 19.86 5.41 -2.57
CA SER A 89 19.70 6.24 -3.77
C SER A 89 19.06 5.46 -4.94
N GLU A 90 19.39 4.18 -5.12
CA GLU A 90 18.79 3.31 -6.11
C GLU A 90 17.31 3.01 -5.79
N LEU A 91 16.99 2.76 -4.53
CA LEU A 91 15.60 2.65 -4.08
C LEU A 91 14.79 3.88 -4.47
N GLY A 92 15.32 5.09 -4.21
CA GLY A 92 14.67 6.33 -4.60
C GLY A 92 14.37 6.42 -6.10
N ARG A 93 15.35 6.10 -6.96
CA ARG A 93 15.16 6.05 -8.42
C ARG A 93 14.12 5.02 -8.84
N SER A 94 14.12 3.85 -8.20
CA SER A 94 13.17 2.76 -8.47
C SER A 94 11.74 3.16 -8.07
N LEU A 95 11.57 3.79 -6.91
CA LEU A 95 10.27 4.33 -6.45
C LEU A 95 9.74 5.40 -7.41
N ALA A 96 10.59 6.33 -7.84
CA ALA A 96 10.19 7.35 -8.80
C ALA A 96 9.74 6.75 -10.14
N SER A 97 10.43 5.72 -10.61
CA SER A 97 10.08 5.00 -11.85
C SER A 97 8.75 4.23 -11.69
N MET A 98 8.55 3.57 -10.55
CA MET A 98 7.32 2.87 -10.20
C MET A 98 6.14 3.84 -10.15
N HIS A 99 6.24 4.91 -9.39
CA HIS A 99 5.19 5.92 -9.27
C HIS A 99 4.85 6.55 -10.64
N ARG A 100 5.89 6.86 -11.44
CA ARG A 100 5.73 7.49 -12.76
C ARG A 100 5.11 6.56 -13.81
N SER A 101 5.15 5.23 -13.61
CA SER A 101 4.44 4.30 -14.49
C SER A 101 2.92 4.52 -14.46
N GLY A 102 2.43 5.16 -13.40
CA GLY A 102 1.06 5.61 -13.27
C GLY A 102 0.06 4.51 -12.98
N ALA A 103 -1.18 4.95 -12.78
CA ALA A 103 -2.35 4.10 -12.64
C ALA A 103 -3.52 4.70 -13.42
N THR A 104 -4.45 3.86 -13.88
CA THR A 104 -5.61 4.29 -14.68
C THR A 104 -6.73 4.86 -13.82
N ARG A 105 -6.69 4.61 -12.49
CA ARG A 105 -7.71 5.05 -11.52
C ARG A 105 -7.12 5.24 -10.14
N LEU A 106 -7.80 6.00 -9.27
CA LEU A 106 -7.60 5.96 -7.83
C LEU A 106 -8.12 4.64 -7.27
N GLY A 107 -7.42 4.10 -6.26
CA GLY A 107 -7.70 2.77 -5.74
C GLY A 107 -7.18 1.65 -6.66
N ALA A 108 -7.80 0.48 -6.60
CA ALA A 108 -7.43 -0.70 -7.37
C ALA A 108 -8.67 -1.44 -7.88
N PRO A 109 -8.56 -2.27 -8.94
CA PRO A 109 -9.69 -3.06 -9.43
C PRO A 109 -9.98 -4.32 -8.59
N TRP A 110 -9.26 -4.53 -7.50
CA TRP A 110 -9.45 -5.65 -6.56
C TRP A 110 -9.73 -5.14 -5.15
N PRO A 111 -10.38 -5.96 -4.29
CA PRO A 111 -10.53 -5.68 -2.88
C PRO A 111 -9.17 -5.46 -2.22
N GLY A 112 -9.00 -4.38 -1.45
CA GLY A 112 -7.74 -4.05 -0.80
C GLY A 112 -7.73 -4.43 0.68
N PHE A 113 -6.53 -4.64 1.19
CA PHE A 113 -6.27 -4.75 2.63
C PHE A 113 -5.02 -3.95 3.00
N ILE A 114 -4.99 -3.46 4.22
CA ILE A 114 -3.79 -2.89 4.85
C ILE A 114 -3.60 -3.56 6.21
N GLY A 115 -2.56 -4.38 6.31
CA GLY A 115 -2.53 -5.40 7.34
C GLY A 115 -3.75 -6.32 7.21
N VAL A 116 -4.56 -6.46 8.27
CA VAL A 116 -5.81 -7.24 8.26
C VAL A 116 -7.07 -6.39 8.06
N LEU A 117 -6.91 -5.08 7.92
CA LEU A 117 -8.05 -4.16 7.78
C LEU A 117 -8.44 -4.00 6.32
N PRO A 118 -9.75 -4.03 5.99
CA PRO A 118 -10.22 -3.75 4.64
C PRO A 118 -9.81 -2.35 4.19
N LEU A 119 -9.37 -2.24 2.93
CA LEU A 119 -8.99 -1.00 2.28
C LEU A 119 -9.93 -0.73 1.11
N ASP A 120 -10.70 0.35 1.18
CA ASP A 120 -11.66 0.69 0.13
C ASP A 120 -10.95 1.21 -1.13
N ASN A 121 -10.87 0.37 -2.15
CA ASN A 121 -10.23 0.65 -3.44
C ASN A 121 -11.19 1.18 -4.51
N ARG A 122 -12.43 1.51 -4.14
CA ARG A 122 -13.43 2.05 -5.09
C ARG A 122 -13.09 3.48 -5.52
N GLY A 123 -13.50 3.84 -6.71
CA GLY A 123 -13.48 5.22 -7.19
C GLY A 123 -14.51 6.11 -6.48
N LEU A 124 -14.52 7.41 -6.80
CA LEU A 124 -15.54 8.35 -6.26
C LEU A 124 -16.93 8.04 -6.81
N ASP A 125 -17.02 7.61 -8.07
CA ASP A 125 -18.28 7.34 -8.74
C ASP A 125 -18.87 5.94 -8.42
N ASP A 126 -18.11 5.10 -7.72
CA ASP A 126 -18.55 3.79 -7.28
C ASP A 126 -19.47 3.90 -6.05
N THR A 127 -20.76 4.04 -6.32
CA THR A 127 -21.81 4.14 -5.28
C THR A 127 -22.34 2.78 -4.81
N SER A 128 -21.80 1.66 -5.31
CA SER A 128 -22.17 0.31 -4.84
C SER A 128 -21.89 0.16 -3.34
N ALA A 129 -22.82 -0.46 -2.63
CA ALA A 129 -22.96 -0.48 -1.17
C ALA A 129 -21.64 -0.64 -0.39
N THR A 130 -21.60 0.03 0.76
CA THR A 130 -20.59 -0.14 1.83
C THR A 130 -20.13 -1.60 1.96
N LEU A 131 -18.82 -1.79 2.11
CA LEU A 131 -18.25 -3.06 2.57
C LEU A 131 -18.92 -3.41 3.90
N GLU A 132 -19.93 -4.28 3.86
CA GLU A 132 -20.43 -4.93 5.07
C GLU A 132 -19.32 -5.79 5.64
N ALA A 133 -19.21 -5.79 6.96
CA ALA A 133 -18.30 -6.67 7.69
C ALA A 133 -18.57 -8.14 7.26
N PRO A 134 -17.55 -9.01 7.21
CA PRO A 134 -17.68 -10.36 6.72
C PRO A 134 -18.68 -11.17 7.57
N GLY A 135 -19.84 -11.51 7.01
CA GLY A 135 -20.89 -12.24 7.73
C GLY A 135 -22.16 -12.55 6.95
N SER A 136 -22.20 -12.46 5.63
CA SER A 136 -23.29 -13.06 4.86
C SER A 136 -22.84 -13.49 3.48
N ALA A 137 -22.89 -14.80 3.23
CA ALA A 137 -22.65 -15.39 1.93
C ALA A 137 -23.82 -15.08 0.98
N ASP A 138 -23.53 -14.43 -0.15
CA ASP A 138 -24.33 -14.59 -1.35
C ASP A 138 -23.40 -14.56 -2.58
N VAL A 139 -23.42 -15.69 -3.26
CA VAL A 139 -22.63 -15.97 -4.46
C VAL A 139 -23.26 -15.24 -5.63
N LEU A 140 -22.56 -14.25 -6.20
CA LEU A 140 -22.95 -13.63 -7.46
C LEU A 140 -22.07 -14.15 -8.61
N HIS A 141 -22.73 -14.82 -9.55
CA HIS A 141 -22.19 -15.25 -10.84
C HIS A 141 -21.71 -14.04 -11.67
N LEU A 142 -20.45 -14.09 -12.08
CA LEU A 142 -19.90 -13.16 -13.09
C LEU A 142 -20.19 -13.71 -14.48
N GLU A 143 -21.14 -13.12 -15.18
CA GLU A 143 -21.29 -13.26 -16.65
C GLU A 143 -20.35 -12.28 -17.36
N SER A 144 -19.52 -12.84 -18.22
CA SER A 144 -18.60 -12.09 -19.09
C SER A 144 -19.37 -11.47 -20.26
N SER A 145 -19.41 -10.14 -20.33
CA SER A 145 -19.85 -9.42 -21.55
C SER A 145 -18.66 -8.73 -22.20
N ARG A 146 -18.22 -9.28 -23.33
CA ARG A 146 -17.31 -8.61 -24.26
C ARG A 146 -18.08 -7.53 -25.01
N HIS A 147 -17.68 -6.27 -24.89
CA HIS A 147 -18.03 -5.23 -25.85
C HIS A 147 -16.75 -4.64 -26.44
N GLN A 148 -16.56 -4.92 -27.73
CA GLN A 148 -15.59 -4.23 -28.59
C GLN A 148 -16.23 -2.91 -29.01
N SER A 149 -15.50 -1.81 -28.87
CA SER A 149 -15.80 -0.54 -29.56
C SER A 149 -14.50 0.01 -30.12
N GLU A 150 -14.51 0.26 -31.42
CA GLU A 150 -13.41 0.83 -32.22
C GLU A 150 -13.12 2.30 -31.84
N PRO A 151 -11.88 2.78 -32.08
CA PRO A 151 -11.50 4.14 -31.72
C PRO A 151 -11.88 5.15 -32.80
N ASP A 152 -12.64 6.14 -32.42
CA ASP A 152 -12.89 7.32 -33.24
C ASP A 152 -11.77 8.35 -33.05
N SER A 153 -11.18 8.77 -34.15
CA SER A 153 -10.02 9.66 -34.22
C SER A 153 -10.49 11.11 -34.15
N ALA A 154 -10.32 11.74 -32.99
CA ALA A 154 -10.40 13.20 -32.87
C ALA A 154 -9.16 13.74 -32.16
N HIS A 155 -8.37 14.57 -32.85
CA HIS A 155 -7.23 15.31 -32.32
C HIS A 155 -7.73 16.43 -31.40
N GLY A 156 -7.96 16.10 -30.14
CA GLY A 156 -8.08 17.05 -29.03
C GLY A 156 -6.95 16.82 -28.05
N THR A 157 -6.37 17.90 -27.54
CA THR A 157 -5.44 17.83 -26.41
C THR A 157 -6.09 16.94 -25.33
N PRO A 158 -5.42 15.87 -24.82
CA PRO A 158 -6.04 15.02 -23.82
C PRO A 158 -6.34 15.88 -22.58
N VAL A 159 -7.63 16.11 -22.35
CA VAL A 159 -8.10 16.61 -21.05
C VAL A 159 -7.83 15.47 -20.08
N VAL A 160 -6.74 15.56 -19.35
CA VAL A 160 -6.50 14.68 -18.19
C VAL A 160 -7.70 14.92 -17.26
N PRO A 161 -8.56 13.92 -17.00
CA PRO A 161 -9.63 14.10 -16.05
C PRO A 161 -9.00 14.60 -14.76
N THR A 162 -9.42 15.74 -14.25
CA THR A 162 -9.00 16.21 -12.92
C THR A 162 -9.61 15.25 -11.93
N VAL A 163 -8.86 14.18 -11.62
CA VAL A 163 -9.24 13.22 -10.61
C VAL A 163 -9.11 13.93 -9.29
N ASP A 164 -10.20 14.07 -8.57
CA ASP A 164 -10.23 14.72 -7.26
C ASP A 164 -9.61 13.78 -6.21
N TRP A 165 -8.27 13.65 -6.26
CA TRP A 165 -7.52 12.84 -5.30
C TRP A 165 -7.75 13.31 -3.85
N PRO A 166 -7.77 14.60 -3.51
CA PRO A 166 -8.02 15.03 -2.14
C PRO A 166 -9.33 14.53 -1.57
N GLN A 167 -10.43 14.62 -2.35
CA GLN A 167 -11.73 14.11 -1.94
C GLN A 167 -11.71 12.59 -1.79
N TRP A 168 -11.12 11.88 -2.76
CA TRP A 168 -10.98 10.43 -2.70
C TRP A 168 -10.16 9.99 -1.47
N PHE A 169 -9.06 10.69 -1.19
CA PHE A 169 -8.18 10.39 -0.06
C PHE A 169 -8.90 10.53 1.27
N VAL A 170 -9.70 11.60 1.44
CA VAL A 170 -10.54 11.78 2.63
C VAL A 170 -11.54 10.64 2.76
N LEU A 171 -12.35 10.40 1.73
CA LEU A 171 -13.48 9.46 1.78
C LEU A 171 -13.05 7.98 1.85
N ARG A 172 -11.92 7.61 1.21
CA ARG A 172 -11.51 6.20 1.08
C ARG A 172 -10.31 5.83 1.94
N ARG A 173 -9.56 6.81 2.45
CA ARG A 173 -8.32 6.57 3.20
C ARG A 173 -8.34 7.13 4.61
N LEU A 174 -9.00 8.26 4.87
CA LEU A 174 -8.94 8.91 6.17
C LEU A 174 -10.20 8.66 7.00
N GLU A 175 -11.38 8.99 6.51
CA GLU A 175 -12.64 8.84 7.25
C GLU A 175 -12.93 7.41 7.74
N PRO A 176 -12.72 6.34 6.93
CA PRO A 176 -13.01 4.99 7.40
C PRO A 176 -12.16 4.59 8.63
N PHE A 177 -10.88 4.96 8.63
CA PHE A 177 -9.99 4.62 9.75
C PHE A 177 -10.13 5.59 10.93
N LEU A 178 -10.52 6.84 10.71
CA LEU A 178 -10.93 7.75 11.78
C LEU A 178 -12.15 7.20 12.51
N LYS A 179 -13.18 6.79 11.75
CA LYS A 179 -14.38 6.16 12.32
C LYS A 179 -14.03 4.89 13.09
N LEU A 180 -13.23 3.99 12.50
CA LEU A 180 -12.84 2.75 13.16
C LEU A 180 -12.02 3.00 14.44
N SER A 181 -11.14 4.00 14.44
CA SER A 181 -10.36 4.41 15.62
C SER A 181 -11.23 4.96 16.73
N HIS A 182 -12.31 5.66 16.39
CA HIS A 182 -13.30 6.13 17.35
C HIS A 182 -14.14 4.97 17.89
N ASP A 183 -14.70 4.14 17.01
CA ASP A 183 -15.59 3.03 17.37
C ASP A 183 -14.92 2.02 18.33
N ASN A 184 -13.60 1.81 18.20
CA ASN A 184 -12.84 0.92 19.10
C ASN A 184 -12.24 1.63 20.32
N GLY A 185 -12.54 2.92 20.52
CA GLY A 185 -12.12 3.73 21.68
C GLY A 185 -10.65 4.16 21.67
N ALA A 186 -9.96 4.02 20.52
CA ALA A 186 -8.58 4.50 20.38
C ALA A 186 -8.51 6.05 20.32
N LEU A 187 -9.51 6.68 19.71
CA LEU A 187 -9.74 8.12 19.72
C LEU A 187 -11.06 8.45 20.42
N ASP A 188 -11.10 9.52 21.20
CA ASP A 188 -12.32 10.02 21.83
C ASP A 188 -13.05 11.04 20.93
N ASP A 189 -14.22 11.55 21.39
CA ASP A 189 -15.02 12.51 20.63
C ASP A 189 -14.24 13.80 20.31
N GLY A 190 -13.43 14.28 21.26
CA GLY A 190 -12.61 15.48 21.10
C GLY A 190 -11.51 15.28 20.06
N ASP A 191 -10.84 14.14 20.09
CA ASP A 191 -9.83 13.74 19.12
C ASP A 191 -10.43 13.64 17.71
N THR A 192 -11.57 12.96 17.60
CA THR A 192 -12.30 12.75 16.34
C THR A 192 -12.77 14.07 15.75
N ALA A 193 -13.29 15.00 16.56
CA ALA A 193 -13.68 16.33 16.10
C ALA A 193 -12.50 17.15 15.59
N LEU A 194 -11.34 17.08 16.27
CA LEU A 194 -10.10 17.75 15.83
C LEU A 194 -9.64 17.20 14.47
N VAL A 195 -9.52 15.88 14.34
CA VAL A 195 -9.11 15.24 13.09
C VAL A 195 -10.11 15.55 11.98
N SER A 196 -11.43 15.46 12.22
CA SER A 196 -12.47 15.79 11.23
C SER A 196 -12.35 17.24 10.72
N THR A 197 -12.03 18.19 11.61
CA THR A 197 -11.75 19.57 11.21
C THR A 197 -10.55 19.67 10.29
N THR A 198 -9.53 18.86 10.52
CA THR A 198 -8.35 18.77 9.64
C THR A 198 -8.71 18.16 8.29
N LEU A 199 -9.51 17.08 8.26
CA LEU A 199 -9.94 16.44 7.01
C LEU A 199 -10.67 17.41 6.08
N ALA A 200 -11.47 18.33 6.63
CA ALA A 200 -12.15 19.37 5.84
C ALA A 200 -11.18 20.35 5.15
N ARG A 201 -9.93 20.44 5.59
CA ARG A 201 -8.90 21.31 5.00
C ARG A 201 -8.09 20.61 3.92
N VAL A 202 -8.10 19.28 3.85
CA VAL A 202 -7.29 18.48 2.92
C VAL A 202 -7.36 18.99 1.47
N PRO A 203 -8.55 19.32 0.90
CA PRO A 203 -8.62 19.83 -0.48
C PRO A 203 -7.80 21.10 -0.71
N GLY A 204 -7.72 21.99 0.27
CA GLY A 204 -6.94 23.21 0.20
C GLY A 204 -5.44 23.06 0.54
N ARG A 205 -5.02 21.87 1.00
CA ARG A 205 -3.66 21.57 1.44
C ARG A 205 -2.96 20.49 0.59
N ALA A 206 -3.66 19.89 -0.35
CA ALA A 206 -3.19 18.77 -1.16
C ALA A 206 -2.07 19.13 -2.17
N GLY A 207 -1.78 20.43 -2.36
CA GLY A 207 -0.80 20.89 -3.36
C GLY A 207 -1.35 20.90 -4.78
N PRO A 208 -0.48 21.02 -5.78
CA PRO A 208 -0.90 21.03 -7.17
C PRO A 208 -1.43 19.66 -7.62
N PRO A 209 -2.35 19.61 -8.60
CA PRO A 209 -2.79 18.35 -9.19
C PRO A 209 -1.60 17.58 -9.78
N GLU A 210 -1.55 16.28 -9.52
CA GLU A 210 -0.55 15.37 -10.08
C GLU A 210 -1.21 14.17 -10.78
N PRO A 211 -0.50 13.52 -11.71
CA PRO A 211 -0.96 12.26 -12.28
C PRO A 211 -1.15 11.19 -11.19
N ILE A 212 -2.11 10.29 -11.38
CA ILE A 212 -2.29 9.16 -10.48
C ILE A 212 -1.03 8.28 -10.54
N ALA A 213 -0.35 8.15 -9.41
CA ALA A 213 0.83 7.31 -9.27
C ALA A 213 0.46 5.88 -8.92
N ARG A 214 1.32 4.93 -9.28
CA ARG A 214 1.26 3.54 -8.84
C ARG A 214 1.96 3.44 -7.49
N LEU A 215 1.21 3.24 -6.40
CA LEU A 215 1.71 3.23 -5.03
C LEU A 215 1.93 1.81 -4.49
N HIS A 216 2.90 1.68 -3.61
CA HIS A 216 3.01 0.56 -2.70
C HIS A 216 1.85 0.58 -1.68
N GLY A 217 1.50 1.76 -1.17
CA GLY A 217 0.33 2.01 -0.33
C GLY A 217 0.49 1.71 1.16
N ASP A 218 1.53 0.97 1.55
CA ASP A 218 1.95 0.73 2.94
C ASP A 218 3.48 0.85 3.06
N LEU A 219 4.06 1.93 2.53
CA LEU A 219 5.51 2.09 2.41
C LEU A 219 6.11 2.77 3.64
N TRP A 220 6.14 2.06 4.75
CA TRP A 220 6.88 2.48 5.95
C TRP A 220 8.21 1.70 6.06
N PRO A 221 9.17 2.12 6.90
CA PRO A 221 10.49 1.48 6.96
C PRO A 221 10.48 -0.03 7.20
N GLY A 222 9.45 -0.57 7.89
CA GLY A 222 9.32 -2.01 8.15
C GLY A 222 8.99 -2.85 6.92
N ASN A 223 8.49 -2.24 5.85
CA ASN A 223 8.20 -2.90 4.58
C ASN A 223 9.34 -2.73 3.55
N LEU A 224 10.51 -2.26 4.00
CA LEU A 224 11.75 -2.23 3.24
C LEU A 224 12.62 -3.43 3.65
N HIS A 225 12.75 -4.40 2.77
CA HIS A 225 13.65 -5.53 2.98
C HIS A 225 15.00 -5.25 2.29
N TRP A 226 16.01 -4.91 3.09
CA TRP A 226 17.36 -4.67 2.61
C TRP A 226 18.08 -6.00 2.35
N SER A 227 18.63 -6.15 1.17
CA SER A 227 19.35 -7.33 0.70
C SER A 227 20.75 -6.96 0.23
N THR A 228 21.56 -7.96 -0.09
CA THR A 228 22.94 -7.73 -0.54
C THR A 228 23.03 -7.03 -1.90
N ASP A 229 22.00 -7.13 -2.74
CA ASP A 229 21.95 -6.53 -4.07
C ASP A 229 21.13 -5.24 -4.12
N ARG A 230 20.00 -5.15 -3.42
CA ARG A 230 19.06 -4.00 -3.45
C ARG A 230 18.20 -3.91 -2.20
N CYS A 231 17.34 -2.89 -2.17
CA CYS A 231 16.20 -2.85 -1.27
C CYS A 231 14.95 -3.36 -1.99
N TRP A 232 14.26 -4.30 -1.38
CA TRP A 232 12.99 -4.86 -1.86
C TRP A 232 11.82 -4.25 -1.12
N LEU A 233 10.67 -4.13 -1.82
CA LEU A 233 9.40 -3.68 -1.27
C LEU A 233 8.54 -4.91 -0.99
N ILE A 234 8.09 -5.08 0.24
CA ILE A 234 7.30 -6.23 0.69
C ILE A 234 5.99 -5.78 1.33
N ASP A 235 5.01 -6.67 1.46
CA ASP A 235 3.71 -6.43 2.12
C ASP A 235 2.94 -5.20 1.55
N PRO A 236 2.73 -5.07 0.23
CA PRO A 236 2.06 -3.92 -0.35
C PRO A 236 0.55 -3.90 -0.08
N ALA A 237 0.01 -2.70 0.13
CA ALA A 237 -1.42 -2.37 -0.01
C ALA A 237 -1.64 -1.60 -1.32
N ALA A 238 -1.22 -2.17 -2.46
CA ALA A 238 -1.00 -1.49 -3.72
C ALA A 238 -2.28 -0.89 -4.32
N HIS A 239 -2.19 0.38 -4.72
CA HIS A 239 -3.29 1.11 -5.34
C HIS A 239 -2.81 2.36 -6.09
N GLY A 240 -3.67 2.91 -6.95
CA GLY A 240 -3.44 4.22 -7.55
C GLY A 240 -3.72 5.37 -6.56
N GLY A 241 -2.80 6.32 -6.45
CA GLY A 241 -2.93 7.43 -5.52
C GLY A 241 -1.93 8.56 -5.78
N HIS A 242 -1.65 9.38 -4.75
CA HIS A 242 -0.68 10.46 -4.82
C HIS A 242 0.70 9.99 -4.34
N ARG A 243 1.72 10.18 -5.17
CA ARG A 243 3.09 9.68 -4.93
C ARG A 243 3.71 10.13 -3.60
N GLU A 244 3.35 11.31 -3.10
CA GLU A 244 3.86 11.80 -1.81
C GLU A 244 3.40 10.95 -0.63
N THR A 245 2.34 10.14 -0.77
CA THR A 245 1.87 9.25 0.30
C THR A 245 2.93 8.21 0.66
N ASP A 246 3.48 7.49 -0.32
CA ASP A 246 4.54 6.51 -0.06
C ASP A 246 5.81 7.18 0.49
N LEU A 247 6.18 8.35 -0.03
CA LEU A 247 7.38 9.07 0.43
C LEU A 247 7.24 9.61 1.86
N ALA A 248 6.05 10.09 2.23
CA ALA A 248 5.77 10.59 3.57
C ALA A 248 5.80 9.47 4.61
N THR A 249 5.32 8.28 4.26
CA THR A 249 5.30 7.13 5.18
C THR A 249 6.69 6.54 5.42
N LEU A 250 7.63 6.71 4.48
CA LEU A 250 9.04 6.36 4.70
C LEU A 250 9.71 7.15 5.83
N ALA A 251 9.16 8.30 6.21
CA ALA A 251 9.68 9.12 7.31
C ALA A 251 9.09 8.78 8.68
N LEU A 252 8.10 7.85 8.76
CA LEU A 252 7.49 7.43 10.01
C LEU A 252 8.46 6.58 10.87
N TRP A 253 8.25 6.61 12.18
CA TRP A 253 8.87 5.71 13.17
C TRP A 253 10.39 5.59 13.06
N GLY A 254 11.05 6.72 12.98
CA GLY A 254 12.51 6.82 12.88
C GLY A 254 13.05 6.96 11.46
N GLY A 255 12.18 6.77 10.46
CA GLY A 255 12.51 6.95 9.05
C GLY A 255 13.28 5.77 8.43
N ALA A 256 13.22 5.69 7.11
CA ALA A 256 14.00 4.73 6.35
C ALA A 256 15.51 5.00 6.50
N PRO A 257 16.35 3.97 6.56
CA PRO A 257 17.80 4.15 6.51
C PRO A 257 18.23 4.99 5.32
N PHE A 258 19.04 6.02 5.54
CA PHE A 258 19.51 6.95 4.52
C PHE A 258 18.36 7.61 3.73
N LEU A 259 17.29 8.04 4.41
CA LEU A 259 16.10 8.64 3.79
C LEU A 259 16.44 9.83 2.89
N ASP A 260 17.43 10.65 3.28
CA ASP A 260 17.96 11.75 2.48
C ASP A 260 18.47 11.28 1.11
N ARG A 261 19.11 10.10 1.06
CA ARG A 261 19.58 9.48 -0.18
C ARG A 261 18.44 8.91 -1.02
N VAL A 262 17.43 8.31 -0.37
CA VAL A 262 16.22 7.86 -1.06
C VAL A 262 15.54 9.03 -1.74
N LEU A 263 15.30 10.14 -1.02
CA LEU A 263 14.65 11.32 -1.56
C LEU A 263 15.47 12.03 -2.64
N ALA A 264 16.79 12.06 -2.50
CA ALA A 264 17.68 12.61 -3.54
C ALA A 264 17.59 11.77 -4.82
N GLY A 265 17.73 10.44 -4.72
CA GLY A 265 17.60 9.53 -5.87
C GLY A 265 16.21 9.57 -6.51
N TYR A 266 15.16 9.76 -5.72
CA TYR A 266 13.80 9.95 -6.23
C TYR A 266 13.70 11.19 -7.12
N GLN A 267 14.20 12.33 -6.62
CA GLN A 267 14.11 13.61 -7.30
C GLN A 267 15.02 13.70 -8.55
N GLU A 268 16.04 12.85 -8.69
CA GLU A 268 16.79 12.71 -9.94
C GLU A 268 15.91 12.25 -11.12
N VAL A 269 14.88 11.44 -10.85
CA VAL A 269 14.00 10.84 -11.85
C VAL A 269 12.68 11.60 -12.00
N TRP A 270 12.09 12.00 -10.88
CA TRP A 270 10.82 12.71 -10.85
C TRP A 270 10.79 13.76 -9.70
N PRO A 271 11.19 14.99 -9.98
CA PRO A 271 11.20 16.05 -8.98
C PRO A 271 9.85 16.23 -8.28
N LEU A 272 9.88 16.45 -6.98
CA LEU A 272 8.70 16.72 -6.18
C LEU A 272 8.24 18.17 -6.37
N ALA A 273 6.94 18.41 -6.27
CA ALA A 273 6.36 19.74 -6.37
C ALA A 273 6.79 20.62 -5.18
N ASP A 274 6.89 21.93 -5.40
CA ASP A 274 7.22 22.88 -4.34
C ASP A 274 6.26 22.71 -3.14
N GLY A 275 6.80 22.87 -1.94
CA GLY A 275 6.03 22.75 -0.70
C GLY A 275 5.68 21.30 -0.30
N TRP A 276 6.24 20.27 -0.93
CA TRP A 276 5.95 18.87 -0.56
C TRP A 276 6.32 18.55 0.90
N HIS A 277 7.29 19.24 1.48
CA HIS A 277 7.65 19.07 2.88
C HIS A 277 6.49 19.45 3.82
N ASP A 278 5.72 20.47 3.46
CA ASP A 278 4.59 20.94 4.26
C ASP A 278 3.40 19.99 4.19
N ARG A 279 3.39 19.07 3.20
CA ARG A 279 2.35 18.06 2.99
C ARG A 279 2.67 16.71 3.64
N ILE A 280 3.87 16.50 4.16
CA ILE A 280 4.27 15.22 4.77
C ILE A 280 3.26 14.77 5.82
N ARG A 281 2.86 15.65 6.74
CA ARG A 281 1.91 15.31 7.82
C ARG A 281 0.53 14.92 7.30
N LEU A 282 0.06 15.58 6.25
CA LEU A 282 -1.19 15.25 5.58
C LEU A 282 -1.17 13.80 5.04
N HIS A 283 -0.10 13.43 4.33
CA HIS A 283 0.03 12.09 3.77
C HIS A 283 0.26 11.00 4.82
N GLN A 284 0.92 11.32 5.93
CA GLN A 284 1.13 10.40 7.05
C GLN A 284 -0.15 10.04 7.78
N LEU A 285 -1.18 10.93 7.79
CA LEU A 285 -2.44 10.71 8.51
C LEU A 285 -3.08 9.37 8.17
N HIS A 286 -3.03 8.92 6.92
CA HIS A 286 -3.61 7.64 6.53
C HIS A 286 -3.01 6.49 7.35
N LEU A 287 -1.69 6.31 7.28
CA LEU A 287 -1.06 5.17 7.95
C LEU A 287 -1.11 5.29 9.48
N LEU A 288 -1.06 6.50 10.02
CA LEU A 288 -1.23 6.73 11.46
C LEU A 288 -2.64 6.37 11.93
N LEU A 289 -3.69 6.73 11.19
CA LEU A 289 -5.06 6.32 11.48
C LEU A 289 -5.26 4.81 11.35
N VAL A 290 -4.67 4.16 10.34
CA VAL A 290 -4.66 2.70 10.20
C VAL A 290 -4.05 2.04 11.44
N HIS A 291 -2.90 2.55 11.92
CA HIS A 291 -2.23 2.01 13.10
C HIS A 291 -3.03 2.25 14.38
N THR A 292 -3.68 3.40 14.50
CA THR A 292 -4.58 3.70 15.63
C THR A 292 -5.79 2.77 15.61
N ALA A 293 -6.41 2.57 14.46
CA ALA A 293 -7.52 1.64 14.28
C ALA A 293 -7.16 0.19 14.63
N ARG A 294 -5.95 -0.23 14.27
CA ARG A 294 -5.49 -1.61 14.46
C ARG A 294 -4.91 -1.89 15.84
N PHE A 295 -4.12 -0.97 16.36
CA PHE A 295 -3.28 -1.19 17.54
C PHE A 295 -3.68 -0.34 18.74
N GLY A 296 -4.70 0.50 18.60
CA GLY A 296 -5.32 1.25 19.69
C GLY A 296 -4.58 2.54 20.04
N ARG A 297 -4.88 3.03 21.25
CA ARG A 297 -4.56 4.37 21.75
C ARG A 297 -3.07 4.75 21.76
N ARG A 298 -2.16 3.80 21.64
CA ARG A 298 -0.71 4.08 21.62
C ARG A 298 -0.23 4.96 20.45
N TYR A 299 -1.03 5.04 19.38
CA TYR A 299 -0.75 5.89 18.21
C TYR A 299 -1.54 7.20 18.20
N ARG A 300 -2.36 7.44 19.23
CA ARG A 300 -3.23 8.62 19.34
C ARG A 300 -2.47 9.93 19.17
N ASP A 301 -1.41 10.10 19.95
CA ASP A 301 -0.68 11.38 20.01
C ASP A 301 -0.01 11.70 18.66
N GLU A 302 0.47 10.67 17.94
CA GLU A 302 1.04 10.82 16.59
C GLU A 302 -0.03 11.26 15.57
N VAL A 303 -1.27 10.74 15.66
CA VAL A 303 -2.39 11.19 14.83
C VAL A 303 -2.71 12.65 15.10
N LEU A 304 -2.81 13.05 16.37
CA LEU A 304 -3.14 14.43 16.75
C LEU A 304 -2.03 15.40 16.34
N GLU A 305 -0.76 15.02 16.51
CA GLU A 305 0.38 15.82 16.06
C GLU A 305 0.37 16.00 14.53
N ALA A 306 0.12 14.90 13.79
CA ALA A 306 0.02 14.99 12.33
C ALA A 306 -1.16 15.87 11.89
N ALA A 307 -2.34 15.71 12.52
CA ALA A 307 -3.51 16.53 12.23
C ALA A 307 -3.29 18.03 12.53
N ALA A 308 -2.55 18.35 13.60
CA ALA A 308 -2.21 19.74 13.92
C ALA A 308 -1.22 20.37 12.92
N GLY A 309 -0.45 19.55 12.19
CA GLY A 309 0.51 19.99 11.20
C GLY A 309 -0.06 20.18 9.77
N VAL A 310 -1.35 19.91 9.54
CA VAL A 310 -2.08 20.13 8.27
C VAL A 310 -2.85 21.46 8.32
#